data_72cbaa00303b24941810ff428c5a749c
#
_entry.id   72cbaa00303b24941810ff428c5a749c
#
_cell.length_a   1.000
_cell.length_b   1.000
_cell.length_c   1.000
_cell.angle_alpha   90.00
_cell.angle_beta   90.00
_cell.angle_gamma   90.00
#
_symmetry.space_group_name_H-M   'P 1'
#
loop_
_entity.id
_entity.type
_entity.pdbx_description
1 polymer ?
#
loop_
_entity_poly.entity_id
_entity_poly.type
_entity_poly.pdbx_seq_one_letter_code
_entity_poly.pdbx_strand_id
1 'polypeptide(L)'
;GISTAQLVQQEEIVQTLLPAQFMNGNIHIPVAVQTVGGTYNTTQSVHIWDPSHQQSQGEDGQEQQLHLFPSGSAQGQVETEADGQAPTEILVPISLKPEEGLEVWRFWAKKKNDELSKQEQTKLAPIGRRQPLRFQEDLVSSAVAELNLGLSLMTQEARGAEEEELAPDVLYYVFLCIQKYLYENERVDDIFSDPYYTRFCESLHKLLHGWKPSIHPLGYIIPSHVTEEMLWECKQLGAHSPSTLLTTLMYFNTKYFRLITPEHHMRVAFSKVLRHSRKNPTNAKDKATSIRLLKVQSQHSSGQKGTDDMYEEQIEDPENPLRCPIKLYDFYLFKCPQSVKGRSDAYYMTPEPVVAPNSPMWYSSQPLSSQQVEQMLSRIIVVREIQEIIGTAPESSS
;
A
#
# COMPACT_ATOMS: atom_id res chain seq x y z
N GLY A 1 9.15 12.30 -20.52
CA GLY A 1 9.76 11.88 -19.27
C GLY A 1 9.43 12.84 -18.16
N ILE A 2 9.32 12.36 -16.92
CA ILE A 2 9.31 13.23 -15.75
C ILE A 2 10.62 14.01 -15.78
N SER A 3 10.53 15.32 -15.68
CA SER A 3 11.73 16.10 -15.52
C SER A 3 12.42 15.73 -14.20
N THR A 4 13.73 15.71 -14.19
CA THR A 4 14.53 15.51 -12.97
C THR A 4 14.07 16.43 -11.85
N ALA A 5 13.59 17.62 -12.18
CA ALA A 5 13.05 18.59 -11.23
C ALA A 5 11.76 18.09 -10.52
N GLN A 6 10.92 17.33 -11.18
CA GLN A 6 9.71 16.79 -10.55
C GLN A 6 10.01 15.63 -9.61
N LEU A 7 10.97 14.78 -9.97
CA LEU A 7 11.45 13.72 -9.09
C LEU A 7 12.08 14.29 -7.82
N VAL A 8 12.87 15.35 -7.98
CA VAL A 8 13.49 16.06 -6.87
C VAL A 8 12.44 16.72 -5.96
N GLN A 9 11.38 17.29 -6.52
CA GLN A 9 10.30 17.86 -5.72
C GLN A 9 9.56 16.82 -4.89
N GLN A 10 9.32 15.64 -5.44
CA GLN A 10 8.72 14.53 -4.68
C GLN A 10 9.63 14.08 -3.53
N GLU A 11 10.90 13.99 -3.79
CA GLU A 11 11.88 13.64 -2.76
C GLU A 11 11.92 14.70 -1.65
N GLU A 12 11.88 15.97 -1.97
CA GLU A 12 11.79 17.05 -0.99
C GLU A 12 10.53 16.98 -0.15
N ILE A 13 9.39 16.70 -0.76
CA ILE A 13 8.12 16.55 -0.04
C ILE A 13 8.21 15.42 0.97
N VAL A 14 8.71 14.27 0.57
CA VAL A 14 8.87 13.13 1.45
C VAL A 14 9.79 13.42 2.62
N GLN A 15 10.81 14.22 2.40
CA GLN A 15 11.84 14.46 3.42
C GLN A 15 11.54 15.61 4.36
N THR A 16 10.90 16.65 3.86
CA THR A 16 10.65 17.86 4.66
C THR A 16 9.44 17.77 5.56
N LEU A 17 8.52 16.89 5.26
CA LEU A 17 7.20 16.99 5.86
C LEU A 17 6.96 16.05 7.03
N LEU A 18 7.74 15.02 7.14
CA LEU A 18 7.58 14.03 8.19
C LEU A 18 7.88 14.51 9.60
N PRO A 19 8.67 15.51 9.81
CA PRO A 19 9.39 15.64 11.04
C PRO A 19 8.82 16.48 12.09
N ALA A 20 8.35 17.62 11.71
CA ALA A 20 7.96 18.64 12.68
C ALA A 20 6.77 18.19 13.54
N GLN A 21 6.00 17.23 13.05
CA GLN A 21 4.77 16.77 13.68
C GLN A 21 4.96 15.68 14.71
N PHE A 22 6.01 14.91 14.52
CA PHE A 22 6.33 13.78 15.36
C PHE A 22 7.42 14.10 16.38
N MET A 23 7.99 15.29 16.34
CA MET A 23 9.04 15.71 17.25
C MET A 23 8.54 16.00 18.68
N ASN A 24 7.24 16.17 18.89
CA ASN A 24 6.66 16.35 20.19
C ASN A 24 6.41 15.02 20.89
N GLY A 25 7.44 14.44 21.42
CA GLY A 25 7.33 13.24 22.21
C GLY A 25 8.25 12.13 21.78
N ASN A 26 9.52 12.34 21.95
CA ASN A 26 10.57 11.32 21.83
C ASN A 26 10.64 10.58 20.48
N ILE A 27 9.95 11.06 19.48
CA ILE A 27 10.12 10.54 18.15
C ILE A 27 10.95 11.54 17.40
N HIS A 28 12.22 11.31 17.44
CA HIS A 28 13.08 11.90 16.48
C HIS A 28 12.81 11.22 15.15
N ILE A 29 11.94 11.81 14.38
CA ILE A 29 12.07 11.65 12.96
C ILE A 29 13.16 12.62 12.56
N PRO A 30 14.36 12.16 12.36
CA PRO A 30 15.37 13.03 11.83
C PRO A 30 14.98 13.25 10.40
N VAL A 31 14.30 14.28 10.20
CA VAL A 31 14.28 14.79 8.90
C VAL A 31 15.53 15.57 8.75
N ALA A 32 16.41 14.95 8.16
CA ALA A 32 17.30 15.68 7.36
C ALA A 32 16.45 16.31 6.28
N VAL A 33 16.04 17.51 6.54
CA VAL A 33 15.48 18.35 5.52
C VAL A 33 16.54 18.47 4.45
N GLN A 34 16.27 17.85 3.32
CA GLN A 34 17.11 18.10 2.21
C GLN A 34 16.53 19.18 1.38
N THR A 35 17.33 20.19 1.29
CA THR A 35 17.24 21.14 0.21
C THR A 35 17.75 20.49 -1.07
N VAL A 36 17.12 20.80 -2.18
CA VAL A 36 17.58 20.41 -3.51
C VAL A 36 19.08 20.71 -3.64
N GLY A 37 19.84 19.68 -3.85
CA GLY A 37 21.29 19.79 -3.98
C GLY A 37 22.08 19.72 -2.68
N GLY A 38 21.45 19.51 -1.55
CA GLY A 38 22.11 19.28 -0.27
C GLY A 38 22.47 17.83 -0.05
N THR A 39 23.57 17.58 0.63
CA THR A 39 23.96 16.26 1.07
C THR A 39 23.10 15.82 2.24
N TYR A 40 22.47 14.70 2.10
CA TYR A 40 21.68 14.06 3.12
C TYR A 40 22.49 13.57 4.29
N ASN A 41 21.98 13.79 5.45
CA ASN A 41 22.25 12.89 6.53
C ASN A 41 21.18 11.79 6.52
N THR A 42 21.14 11.02 5.46
CA THR A 42 20.18 9.96 5.23
C THR A 42 20.32 8.82 6.22
N THR A 43 21.48 8.68 6.83
CA THR A 43 21.79 7.54 7.68
C THR A 43 20.87 7.44 8.88
N GLN A 44 20.54 8.56 9.50
CA GLN A 44 19.63 8.57 10.65
C GLN A 44 18.16 8.43 10.27
N SER A 45 17.78 8.99 9.11
CA SER A 45 16.39 8.93 8.64
C SER A 45 16.02 7.54 8.16
N VAL A 46 16.92 6.90 7.46
CA VAL A 46 16.69 5.56 6.91
C VAL A 46 16.62 4.50 8.01
N HIS A 47 17.45 4.60 9.05
CA HIS A 47 17.46 3.65 10.14
C HIS A 47 16.20 3.66 11.01
N ILE A 48 15.50 4.77 11.08
CA ILE A 48 14.29 4.88 11.89
C ILE A 48 13.06 4.45 11.08
N TRP A 49 13.12 4.56 9.76
CA TRP A 49 11.97 4.45 8.88
C TRP A 49 11.94 3.20 8.03
N ASP A 50 13.05 2.56 7.86
CA ASP A 50 13.15 1.43 6.96
C ASP A 50 12.88 0.14 7.73
N PRO A 51 11.68 -0.46 7.58
CA PRO A 51 11.37 -1.74 8.18
C PRO A 51 12.30 -2.86 7.72
N SER A 52 12.94 -2.70 6.56
CA SER A 52 13.91 -3.66 6.06
C SER A 52 15.17 -3.73 6.94
N HIS A 53 15.51 -2.63 7.63
CA HIS A 53 16.59 -2.62 8.60
C HIS A 53 16.28 -3.38 9.89
N GLN A 54 15.03 -3.48 10.26
CA GLN A 54 14.62 -4.28 11.42
C GLN A 54 14.68 -5.77 11.15
N GLN A 55 14.59 -6.17 9.89
CA GLN A 55 14.68 -7.58 9.50
C GLN A 55 16.11 -8.10 9.39
N SER A 56 17.09 -7.21 9.20
CA SER A 56 18.48 -7.62 9.06
C SER A 56 19.18 -7.94 10.39
N GLN A 57 18.58 -7.64 11.53
CA GLN A 57 19.17 -7.86 12.84
C GLN A 57 18.77 -9.16 13.53
N GLY A 58 17.95 -9.98 12.91
CA GLY A 58 17.35 -11.15 13.56
C GLY A 58 17.57 -12.49 12.88
N GLU A 59 18.29 -12.56 11.81
CA GLU A 59 18.34 -13.80 11.07
C GLU A 59 19.75 -14.36 10.91
N ASP A 60 20.07 -15.24 11.82
CA ASP A 60 20.96 -16.34 11.49
C ASP A 60 20.24 -17.24 10.47
N GLY A 61 20.62 -17.06 9.24
CA GLY A 61 20.77 -18.01 8.17
C GLY A 61 19.84 -19.22 8.12
N GLN A 62 18.59 -19.04 7.84
CA GLN A 62 17.91 -20.00 6.98
C GLN A 62 17.42 -19.25 5.75
N GLU A 63 18.25 -19.30 4.70
CA GLU A 63 17.77 -19.05 3.37
C GLU A 63 16.70 -20.10 3.06
N GLN A 64 15.48 -19.82 3.47
CA GLN A 64 14.36 -20.46 2.82
C GLN A 64 14.30 -19.82 1.44
N GLN A 65 14.73 -20.54 0.45
CA GLN A 65 14.43 -20.22 -0.94
C GLN A 65 12.92 -20.28 -1.11
N LEU A 66 12.27 -19.18 -0.76
CA LEU A 66 10.89 -18.98 -1.12
C LEU A 66 10.88 -18.72 -2.62
N HIS A 67 10.43 -19.68 -3.38
CA HIS A 67 10.13 -19.44 -4.77
C HIS A 67 9.02 -18.40 -4.84
N LEU A 68 9.24 -17.30 -5.58
CA LEU A 68 8.24 -16.27 -5.84
C LEU A 68 6.95 -16.89 -6.38
N PHE A 69 7.13 -17.91 -7.17
CA PHE A 69 6.07 -18.70 -7.73
C PHE A 69 6.16 -20.07 -7.11
N PRO A 70 5.32 -20.37 -6.10
CA PRO A 70 5.22 -21.73 -5.64
C PRO A 70 4.95 -22.60 -6.86
N SER A 71 5.81 -23.60 -7.04
CA SER A 71 5.80 -24.48 -8.19
C SER A 71 4.38 -24.91 -8.54
N GLY A 72 4.04 -24.68 -9.78
CA GLY A 72 2.73 -25.01 -10.30
C GLY A 72 1.63 -24.18 -9.70
N SER A 73 1.91 -22.95 -9.31
CA SER A 73 1.04 -22.31 -8.38
C SER A 73 0.49 -23.38 -7.46
N ALA A 74 0.46 -23.23 -6.25
CA ALA A 74 -0.18 -24.14 -5.36
C ALA A 74 -1.60 -24.57 -5.80
N GLN A 75 -2.07 -24.06 -6.90
CA GLN A 75 -3.35 -24.37 -7.55
C GLN A 75 -3.37 -25.70 -8.31
N GLY A 76 -2.20 -26.21 -8.71
CA GLY A 76 -2.20 -27.40 -9.56
C GLY A 76 -1.73 -28.68 -8.89
N GLN A 77 -1.07 -28.58 -7.77
CA GLN A 77 -0.42 -29.72 -7.17
C GLN A 77 -0.71 -29.87 -5.69
N VAL A 78 -1.95 -29.77 -5.35
CA VAL A 78 -2.43 -30.61 -4.26
C VAL A 78 -2.64 -31.97 -4.89
N GLU A 79 -1.56 -32.67 -5.12
CA GLU A 79 -1.67 -34.09 -5.22
C GLU A 79 -2.26 -34.56 -3.92
N THR A 80 -3.49 -34.95 -3.97
CA THR A 80 -4.13 -35.73 -2.95
C THR A 80 -3.46 -37.09 -2.93
N GLU A 81 -2.24 -37.13 -2.42
CA GLU A 81 -1.75 -38.38 -1.90
C GLU A 81 -2.50 -38.62 -0.60
N ALA A 82 -3.43 -39.50 -0.69
CA ALA A 82 -4.22 -40.00 0.39
C ALA A 82 -3.39 -40.91 1.30
N ASP A 83 -2.26 -40.42 1.79
CA ASP A 83 -1.45 -41.06 2.81
C ASP A 83 -1.04 -40.02 3.83
N GLY A 84 -1.67 -40.00 4.94
CA GLY A 84 -1.30 -39.59 6.29
C GLY A 84 -0.18 -38.59 6.53
N GLN A 85 0.24 -37.83 5.52
CA GLN A 85 1.24 -36.78 5.65
C GLN A 85 0.58 -35.47 6.04
N ALA A 86 1.23 -34.77 6.95
CA ALA A 86 0.87 -33.42 7.36
C ALA A 86 0.58 -32.54 6.14
N PRO A 87 -0.46 -31.67 6.20
CA PRO A 87 -0.78 -30.78 5.08
C PRO A 87 0.46 -30.01 4.68
N THR A 88 0.80 -30.03 3.39
CA THR A 88 1.91 -29.26 2.84
C THR A 88 1.65 -27.79 3.15
N GLU A 89 2.52 -27.20 3.95
CA GLU A 89 2.41 -25.78 4.25
C GLU A 89 2.52 -25.00 2.95
N ILE A 90 1.52 -24.17 2.66
CA ILE A 90 1.59 -23.25 1.53
C ILE A 90 2.56 -22.15 1.93
N LEU A 91 3.71 -22.15 1.29
CA LEU A 91 4.72 -21.12 1.51
C LEU A 91 4.27 -19.82 0.81
N VAL A 92 4.05 -18.79 1.61
CA VAL A 92 3.78 -17.44 1.13
C VAL A 92 4.93 -16.52 1.51
N PRO A 93 5.23 -15.47 0.73
CA PRO A 93 6.30 -14.54 1.07
C PRO A 93 6.07 -13.88 2.42
N ILE A 94 7.15 -13.66 3.17
CA ILE A 94 7.13 -12.93 4.45
C ILE A 94 7.53 -11.48 4.22
N SER A 95 8.44 -11.24 3.28
CA SER A 95 8.95 -9.92 2.95
C SER A 95 9.10 -9.74 1.45
N LEU A 96 9.23 -8.48 1.01
CA LEU A 96 9.47 -8.17 -0.39
C LEU A 96 10.91 -8.56 -0.79
N LYS A 97 11.03 -9.11 -1.98
CA LYS A 97 12.31 -9.41 -2.64
C LYS A 97 12.40 -8.58 -3.93
N PRO A 98 13.07 -7.42 -3.90
CA PRO A 98 13.08 -6.50 -5.05
C PRO A 98 13.56 -7.13 -6.35
N GLU A 99 14.54 -8.01 -6.29
CA GLU A 99 15.09 -8.69 -7.47
C GLU A 99 14.05 -9.56 -8.18
N GLU A 100 13.11 -10.13 -7.46
CA GLU A 100 12.02 -10.91 -8.06
C GLU A 100 11.12 -10.04 -8.93
N GLY A 101 10.85 -8.81 -8.49
CA GLY A 101 10.13 -7.83 -9.31
C GLY A 101 10.89 -7.45 -10.58
N LEU A 102 12.20 -7.24 -10.46
CA LEU A 102 13.05 -6.96 -11.60
C LEU A 102 13.08 -8.13 -12.60
N GLU A 103 13.15 -9.36 -12.12
CA GLU A 103 13.15 -10.55 -12.99
C GLU A 103 11.85 -10.69 -13.78
N VAL A 104 10.71 -10.49 -13.14
CA VAL A 104 9.40 -10.53 -13.83
C VAL A 104 9.28 -9.43 -14.86
N TRP A 105 9.75 -8.22 -14.55
CA TRP A 105 9.82 -7.13 -15.49
C TRP A 105 10.70 -7.48 -16.70
N ARG A 106 11.91 -7.96 -16.46
CA ARG A 106 12.85 -8.34 -17.53
C ARG A 106 12.29 -9.41 -18.43
N PHE A 107 11.71 -10.44 -17.84
CA PHE A 107 11.10 -11.54 -18.61
C PHE A 107 9.96 -11.02 -19.49
N TRP A 108 9.09 -10.22 -18.94
CA TRP A 108 8.02 -9.59 -19.71
C TRP A 108 8.56 -8.65 -20.80
N ALA A 109 9.52 -7.79 -20.46
CA ALA A 109 10.08 -6.82 -21.40
C ALA A 109 10.77 -7.50 -22.60
N LYS A 110 11.55 -8.54 -22.37
CA LYS A 110 12.18 -9.32 -23.44
C LYS A 110 11.15 -9.92 -24.39
N LYS A 111 10.16 -10.57 -23.84
CA LYS A 111 9.08 -11.19 -24.61
C LYS A 111 8.30 -10.15 -25.41
N LYS A 112 7.98 -9.02 -24.78
CA LYS A 112 7.26 -7.92 -25.44
C LYS A 112 8.06 -7.28 -26.54
N ASN A 113 9.35 -7.06 -26.34
CA ASN A 113 10.25 -6.52 -27.37
C ASN A 113 10.36 -7.45 -28.57
N ASP A 114 10.41 -8.76 -28.34
CA ASP A 114 10.40 -9.75 -29.43
C ASP A 114 9.09 -9.72 -30.23
N GLU A 115 7.96 -9.64 -29.59
CA GLU A 115 6.65 -9.48 -30.22
C GLU A 115 6.58 -8.21 -31.06
N LEU A 116 7.04 -7.10 -30.54
CA LEU A 116 7.04 -5.79 -31.19
C LEU A 116 7.99 -5.81 -32.43
N SER A 117 9.15 -6.43 -32.33
CA SER A 117 10.09 -6.58 -33.45
C SER A 117 9.50 -7.40 -34.59
N LYS A 118 8.78 -8.47 -34.29
CA LYS A 118 8.08 -9.28 -35.27
C LYS A 118 6.95 -8.51 -35.96
N GLN A 119 6.21 -7.70 -35.25
CA GLN A 119 5.16 -6.86 -35.81
C GLN A 119 5.71 -5.80 -36.74
N GLU A 120 6.87 -5.24 -36.47
CA GLU A 120 7.52 -4.24 -37.32
C GLU A 120 8.04 -4.84 -38.64
N GLN A 121 8.52 -6.07 -38.59
CA GLN A 121 8.97 -6.77 -39.80
C GLN A 121 7.83 -7.07 -40.77
N THR A 122 6.60 -7.15 -40.30
CA THR A 122 5.40 -7.43 -41.13
C THR A 122 4.69 -6.16 -41.60
N LYS A 123 4.98 -5.01 -41.06
CA LYS A 123 4.44 -3.73 -41.50
C LYS A 123 5.44 -3.07 -42.43
N LEU A 124 5.03 -2.79 -43.68
CA LEU A 124 5.73 -1.85 -44.56
C LEU A 124 5.96 -0.56 -43.74
N ALA A 125 7.23 -0.22 -43.53
CA ALA A 125 7.63 0.89 -42.71
C ALA A 125 6.93 2.17 -43.19
N PRO A 126 6.13 2.86 -42.36
CA PRO A 126 5.65 4.18 -42.74
C PRO A 126 6.85 5.10 -42.90
N ILE A 127 6.84 5.88 -43.93
CA ILE A 127 7.83 6.90 -44.25
C ILE A 127 7.74 7.96 -43.13
N GLY A 128 8.43 7.71 -42.03
CA GLY A 128 8.49 8.60 -40.88
C GLY A 128 9.31 7.96 -39.77
N ARG A 129 10.31 8.68 -39.30
CA ARG A 129 11.25 8.26 -38.27
C ARG A 129 10.56 8.14 -36.88
N ARG A 130 9.62 7.23 -36.69
CA ARG A 130 9.23 6.81 -35.35
C ARG A 130 10.18 5.68 -34.96
N GLN A 131 10.94 5.91 -33.90
CA GLN A 131 11.67 4.83 -33.25
C GLN A 131 10.67 3.77 -32.79
N PRO A 132 10.95 2.49 -33.01
CA PRO A 132 10.10 1.42 -32.56
C PRO A 132 9.99 1.47 -31.03
N LEU A 133 8.79 1.22 -30.51
CA LEU A 133 8.57 1.08 -29.09
C LEU A 133 9.38 -0.10 -28.56
N ARG A 134 10.20 0.16 -27.58
CA ARG A 134 11.00 -0.86 -26.93
C ARG A 134 11.05 -0.58 -25.43
N PHE A 135 10.88 -1.63 -24.64
CA PHE A 135 10.98 -1.53 -23.18
C PHE A 135 12.41 -1.88 -22.74
N GLN A 136 12.99 -1.03 -21.92
CA GLN A 136 14.28 -1.32 -21.33
C GLN A 136 14.16 -2.40 -20.27
N GLU A 137 15.13 -3.30 -20.22
CA GLU A 137 15.20 -4.35 -19.22
C GLU A 137 15.59 -3.80 -17.84
N ASP A 138 16.28 -2.66 -17.81
CA ASP A 138 16.65 -1.98 -16.59
C ASP A 138 15.52 -1.03 -16.16
N LEU A 139 14.91 -1.32 -15.00
CA LEU A 139 13.86 -0.50 -14.42
C LEU A 139 14.32 0.92 -14.07
N VAL A 140 15.55 1.06 -13.59
CA VAL A 140 16.05 2.35 -13.10
C VAL A 140 16.23 3.36 -14.20
N SER A 141 16.67 2.91 -15.38
CA SER A 141 16.87 3.76 -16.54
C SER A 141 15.66 3.92 -17.44
N SER A 142 14.58 3.20 -17.16
CA SER A 142 13.34 3.28 -17.92
C SER A 142 12.67 4.64 -17.76
N ALA A 143 12.21 5.20 -18.88
CA ALA A 143 11.42 6.43 -18.83
C ALA A 143 10.08 6.20 -18.12
N VAL A 144 9.56 7.23 -17.47
CA VAL A 144 8.29 7.14 -16.74
C VAL A 144 7.15 6.70 -17.66
N ALA A 145 7.08 7.23 -18.87
CA ALA A 145 6.07 6.83 -19.84
C ALA A 145 6.16 5.36 -20.22
N GLU A 146 7.37 4.82 -20.35
CA GLU A 146 7.60 3.39 -20.61
C GLU A 146 7.19 2.54 -19.41
N LEU A 147 7.53 2.96 -18.20
CA LEU A 147 7.12 2.25 -16.98
C LEU A 147 5.61 2.25 -16.82
N ASN A 148 4.96 3.40 -16.98
CA ASN A 148 3.51 3.49 -16.88
C ASN A 148 2.81 2.55 -17.88
N LEU A 149 3.24 2.55 -19.12
CA LEU A 149 2.71 1.65 -20.15
C LEU A 149 3.07 0.19 -19.86
N GLY A 150 4.32 -0.10 -19.57
CA GLY A 150 4.79 -1.44 -19.33
C GLY A 150 4.15 -2.10 -18.12
N LEU A 151 4.11 -1.42 -17.00
CA LEU A 151 3.44 -1.92 -15.79
C LEU A 151 1.95 -2.15 -16.02
N SER A 152 1.30 -1.27 -16.78
CA SER A 152 -0.11 -1.44 -17.16
C SER A 152 -0.31 -2.72 -17.99
N LEU A 153 0.54 -2.96 -18.97
CA LEU A 153 0.48 -4.17 -19.81
C LEU A 153 0.78 -5.43 -18.99
N MET A 154 1.70 -5.36 -18.04
CA MET A 154 2.03 -6.48 -17.17
C MET A 154 0.84 -7.00 -16.37
N THR A 155 -0.14 -6.17 -16.07
CA THR A 155 -1.34 -6.62 -15.33
C THR A 155 -2.09 -7.73 -16.06
N GLN A 156 -1.94 -7.83 -17.36
CA GLN A 156 -2.57 -8.85 -18.20
C GLN A 156 -1.57 -9.83 -18.79
N GLU A 157 -0.34 -9.39 -19.04
CA GLU A 157 0.64 -10.13 -19.84
C GLU A 157 1.75 -10.77 -19.01
N ALA A 158 2.00 -10.32 -17.78
CA ALA A 158 3.06 -10.87 -16.96
C ALA A 158 2.82 -12.35 -16.65
N ARG A 159 3.89 -13.13 -16.75
CA ARG A 159 3.89 -14.57 -16.48
C ARG A 159 5.04 -14.90 -15.54
N GLY A 160 4.90 -16.01 -14.84
CA GLY A 160 5.98 -16.57 -14.05
C GLY A 160 7.06 -17.21 -14.91
N ALA A 161 8.12 -17.69 -14.27
CA ALA A 161 9.29 -18.26 -14.94
C ALA A 161 8.98 -19.46 -15.84
N GLU A 162 7.91 -20.19 -15.55
CA GLU A 162 7.40 -21.33 -16.33
C GLU A 162 6.21 -20.94 -17.24
N GLU A 163 6.07 -19.65 -17.51
CA GLU A 163 4.99 -19.05 -18.30
C GLU A 163 3.58 -19.24 -17.69
N GLU A 164 3.51 -19.55 -16.42
CA GLU A 164 2.25 -19.66 -15.70
C GLU A 164 1.59 -18.30 -15.47
N GLU A 165 0.26 -18.29 -15.46
CA GLU A 165 -0.49 -17.09 -15.08
C GLU A 165 -0.27 -16.76 -13.61
N LEU A 166 -0.12 -15.47 -13.31
CA LEU A 166 0.03 -14.98 -11.96
C LEU A 166 -1.33 -14.50 -11.41
N ALA A 167 -1.68 -15.00 -10.23
CA ALA A 167 -2.88 -14.52 -9.53
C ALA A 167 -2.79 -13.03 -9.20
N PRO A 168 -3.91 -12.30 -9.07
CA PRO A 168 -3.90 -10.86 -8.84
C PRO A 168 -3.10 -10.43 -7.62
N ASP A 169 -3.16 -11.16 -6.52
CA ASP A 169 -2.37 -10.87 -5.31
C ASP A 169 -0.87 -11.09 -5.53
N VAL A 170 -0.49 -12.11 -6.29
CA VAL A 170 0.89 -12.37 -6.70
C VAL A 170 1.42 -11.24 -7.58
N LEU A 171 0.64 -10.80 -8.55
CA LEU A 171 1.01 -9.66 -9.39
C LEU A 171 1.17 -8.38 -8.56
N TYR A 172 0.27 -8.13 -7.62
CA TYR A 172 0.41 -6.98 -6.73
C TYR A 172 1.69 -7.06 -5.91
N TYR A 173 2.00 -8.24 -5.38
CA TYR A 173 3.30 -8.48 -4.73
C TYR A 173 4.48 -8.15 -5.65
N VAL A 174 4.43 -8.56 -6.91
CA VAL A 174 5.47 -8.23 -7.91
C VAL A 174 5.60 -6.72 -8.09
N PHE A 175 4.51 -5.99 -8.19
CA PHE A 175 4.55 -4.54 -8.32
C PHE A 175 5.08 -3.84 -7.05
N LEU A 176 4.81 -4.37 -5.88
CA LEU A 176 5.41 -3.89 -4.64
C LEU A 176 6.94 -4.15 -4.61
N CYS A 177 7.37 -5.29 -5.11
CA CYS A 177 8.79 -5.59 -5.29
C CYS A 177 9.47 -4.61 -6.25
N ILE A 178 8.81 -4.29 -7.36
CA ILE A 178 9.29 -3.29 -8.33
C ILE A 178 9.40 -1.92 -7.67
N GLN A 179 8.38 -1.52 -6.90
CA GLN A 179 8.41 -0.26 -6.17
C GLN A 179 9.59 -0.19 -5.20
N LYS A 180 9.80 -1.24 -4.44
CA LYS A 180 10.94 -1.31 -3.51
C LYS A 180 12.27 -1.28 -4.25
N TYR A 181 12.38 -1.97 -5.37
CA TYR A 181 13.57 -1.93 -6.22
C TYR A 181 13.88 -0.52 -6.71
N LEU A 182 12.89 0.22 -7.16
CA LEU A 182 13.05 1.62 -7.57
C LEU A 182 13.58 2.50 -6.44
N TYR A 183 13.01 2.39 -5.26
CA TYR A 183 13.46 3.16 -4.09
C TYR A 183 14.88 2.78 -3.64
N GLU A 184 15.21 1.52 -3.61
CA GLU A 184 16.56 1.05 -3.24
C GLU A 184 17.64 1.48 -4.24
N ASN A 185 17.27 1.74 -5.47
CA ASN A 185 18.15 2.24 -6.52
C ASN A 185 17.99 3.75 -6.75
N GLU A 186 17.60 4.48 -5.72
CA GLU A 186 17.56 5.94 -5.68
C GLU A 186 16.54 6.58 -6.65
N ARG A 187 15.56 5.84 -7.08
CA ARG A 187 14.46 6.37 -7.87
C ARG A 187 13.27 6.68 -6.94
N VAL A 188 12.74 7.89 -7.04
CA VAL A 188 11.72 8.41 -6.11
C VAL A 188 10.28 8.24 -6.59
N ASP A 189 10.06 7.66 -7.76
CA ASP A 189 8.74 7.42 -8.32
C ASP A 189 7.89 6.57 -7.35
N ASP A 190 6.68 7.02 -7.08
CA ASP A 190 5.65 6.18 -6.46
C ASP A 190 4.69 5.72 -7.56
N ILE A 191 4.85 4.49 -8.00
CA ILE A 191 4.05 3.94 -9.11
C ILE A 191 2.56 3.82 -8.76
N PHE A 192 2.20 3.84 -7.49
CA PHE A 192 0.82 3.68 -7.03
C PHE A 192 0.09 5.01 -6.83
N SER A 193 0.78 6.12 -6.73
CA SER A 193 0.16 7.41 -6.42
C SER A 193 0.57 8.57 -7.32
N ASP A 194 1.70 8.51 -7.98
CA ASP A 194 2.13 9.60 -8.85
C ASP A 194 1.21 9.75 -10.07
N PRO A 195 0.82 10.99 -10.44
CA PRO A 195 -0.10 11.22 -11.56
C PRO A 195 0.37 10.65 -12.90
N TYR A 196 1.67 10.47 -13.05
CA TYR A 196 2.28 9.93 -14.26
C TYR A 196 2.02 8.42 -14.45
N TYR A 197 1.58 7.73 -13.40
CA TYR A 197 1.27 6.30 -13.41
C TYR A 197 -0.23 6.01 -13.42
N THR A 198 -1.05 6.95 -13.84
CA THR A 198 -2.52 6.83 -13.87
C THR A 198 -2.97 5.60 -14.63
N ARG A 199 -2.38 5.33 -15.78
CA ARG A 199 -2.72 4.17 -16.60
C ARG A 199 -2.43 2.85 -15.88
N PHE A 200 -1.28 2.76 -15.24
CA PHE A 200 -0.95 1.60 -14.41
C PHE A 200 -1.93 1.45 -13.23
N CYS A 201 -2.22 2.53 -12.52
CA CYS A 201 -3.15 2.49 -11.40
C CYS A 201 -4.56 2.05 -11.80
N GLU A 202 -5.05 2.49 -12.95
CA GLU A 202 -6.33 2.04 -13.51
C GLU A 202 -6.31 0.56 -13.85
N SER A 203 -5.25 0.09 -14.48
CA SER A 203 -5.08 -1.33 -14.84
C SER A 203 -4.95 -2.20 -13.59
N LEU A 204 -4.24 -1.75 -12.58
CA LEU A 204 -4.11 -2.44 -11.30
C LEU A 204 -5.46 -2.52 -10.58
N HIS A 205 -6.23 -1.45 -10.60
CA HIS A 205 -7.58 -1.47 -10.02
C HIS A 205 -8.48 -2.51 -10.70
N LYS A 206 -8.46 -2.59 -12.03
CA LYS A 206 -9.20 -3.62 -12.77
C LYS A 206 -8.76 -5.03 -12.39
N LEU A 207 -7.46 -5.23 -12.19
CA LEU A 207 -6.91 -6.51 -11.76
C LEU A 207 -7.39 -6.92 -10.37
N LEU A 208 -7.37 -5.99 -9.43
CA LEU A 208 -7.68 -6.25 -8.02
C LEU A 208 -9.17 -6.14 -7.68
N HIS A 209 -9.94 -5.45 -8.53
CA HIS A 209 -11.38 -5.26 -8.29
C HIS A 209 -12.11 -6.59 -8.25
N GLY A 210 -12.87 -6.82 -7.19
CA GLY A 210 -13.59 -8.07 -7.01
C GLY A 210 -12.72 -9.27 -6.68
N TRP A 211 -11.42 -9.09 -6.42
CA TRP A 211 -10.58 -10.18 -5.99
C TRP A 211 -11.07 -10.81 -4.68
N LYS A 212 -11.08 -12.12 -4.65
CA LYS A 212 -11.42 -12.92 -3.46
C LYS A 212 -10.31 -13.91 -3.18
N PRO A 213 -10.04 -14.21 -1.90
CA PRO A 213 -9.07 -15.23 -1.55
C PRO A 213 -9.47 -16.60 -2.10
N SER A 214 -8.47 -17.37 -2.51
CA SER A 214 -8.66 -18.75 -2.90
C SER A 214 -8.96 -19.63 -1.67
N ILE A 215 -9.83 -20.60 -1.83
CA ILE A 215 -10.15 -21.56 -0.78
C ILE A 215 -9.44 -22.88 -1.10
N HIS A 216 -8.69 -23.39 -0.14
CA HIS A 216 -8.06 -24.70 -0.25
C HIS A 216 -9.14 -25.82 -0.27
N PRO A 217 -8.91 -26.92 -0.98
CA PRO A 217 -9.86 -28.06 -0.97
C PRO A 217 -10.24 -28.55 0.42
N LEU A 218 -9.39 -28.35 1.44
CA LEU A 218 -9.70 -28.67 2.83
C LEU A 218 -10.55 -27.60 3.56
N GLY A 219 -10.98 -26.54 2.86
CA GLY A 219 -11.92 -25.54 3.36
C GLY A 219 -11.31 -24.32 4.05
N TYR A 220 -9.99 -24.19 4.13
CA TYR A 220 -9.37 -23.00 4.70
C TYR A 220 -9.00 -21.97 3.61
N ILE A 221 -8.98 -20.70 4.00
CA ILE A 221 -8.62 -19.60 3.12
C ILE A 221 -7.11 -19.62 2.89
N ILE A 222 -6.69 -19.58 1.61
CA ILE A 222 -5.28 -19.44 1.26
C ILE A 222 -4.85 -18.01 1.52
N PRO A 223 -3.81 -17.76 2.35
CA PRO A 223 -3.36 -16.41 2.64
C PRO A 223 -2.90 -15.66 1.39
N SER A 224 -3.23 -14.36 1.32
CA SER A 224 -2.71 -13.49 0.27
C SER A 224 -1.18 -13.43 0.29
N HIS A 225 -0.59 -13.23 -0.88
CA HIS A 225 0.85 -12.96 -1.01
C HIS A 225 1.27 -11.61 -0.44
N VAL A 226 0.32 -10.69 -0.24
CA VAL A 226 0.60 -9.33 0.24
C VAL A 226 0.28 -9.22 1.72
N THR A 227 1.26 -8.79 2.51
CA THR A 227 1.11 -8.52 3.94
C THR A 227 1.14 -7.02 4.23
N GLU A 228 0.63 -6.64 5.39
CA GLU A 228 0.74 -5.27 5.89
C GLU A 228 2.21 -4.80 5.92
N GLU A 229 3.10 -5.64 6.43
CA GLU A 229 4.54 -5.31 6.54
C GLU A 229 5.17 -4.96 5.20
N MET A 230 4.77 -5.63 4.13
CA MET A 230 5.24 -5.32 2.78
C MET A 230 4.86 -3.90 2.34
N LEU A 231 3.67 -3.44 2.74
CA LEU A 231 3.25 -2.06 2.45
C LEU A 231 4.08 -1.04 3.23
N TRP A 232 4.44 -1.33 4.47
CA TRP A 232 5.37 -0.50 5.23
C TRP A 232 6.77 -0.51 4.61
N GLU A 233 7.26 -1.68 4.21
CA GLU A 233 8.59 -1.84 3.60
C GLU A 233 8.79 -0.99 2.34
N CYS A 234 7.80 -0.93 1.48
CA CYS A 234 7.89 -0.16 0.23
C CYS A 234 7.27 1.23 0.31
N LYS A 235 7.08 1.75 1.51
CA LYS A 235 6.56 3.10 1.78
C LYS A 235 5.16 3.35 1.18
N GLN A 236 4.33 2.33 1.11
CA GLN A 236 2.93 2.47 0.74
C GLN A 236 2.03 2.76 1.94
N LEU A 237 2.52 2.49 3.15
CA LEU A 237 1.94 2.98 4.40
C LEU A 237 2.93 3.90 5.11
N GLY A 238 2.42 4.87 5.85
CA GLY A 238 3.18 5.88 6.57
C GLY A 238 2.70 7.28 6.25
N ALA A 239 3.55 8.27 6.51
CA ALA A 239 3.29 9.67 6.23
C ALA A 239 4.31 10.27 5.26
N HIS A 240 4.74 9.48 4.28
CA HIS A 240 5.78 9.88 3.31
C HIS A 240 5.28 10.91 2.31
N SER A 241 4.01 10.90 2.01
CA SER A 241 3.36 11.82 1.08
C SER A 241 1.90 12.01 1.47
N PRO A 242 1.20 13.02 0.93
CA PRO A 242 -0.24 13.16 1.13
C PRO A 242 -1.03 11.91 0.73
N SER A 243 -0.71 11.30 -0.39
CA SER A 243 -1.37 10.08 -0.85
C SER A 243 -1.11 8.89 0.05
N THR A 244 0.12 8.69 0.50
CA THR A 244 0.49 7.59 1.38
C THR A 244 -0.17 7.72 2.75
N LEU A 245 -0.19 8.92 3.32
CA LEU A 245 -0.90 9.16 4.59
C LEU A 245 -2.38 8.85 4.46
N LEU A 246 -3.02 9.28 3.39
CA LEU A 246 -4.43 9.04 3.15
C LEU A 246 -4.74 7.54 3.01
N THR A 247 -3.90 6.82 2.27
CA THR A 247 -3.98 5.35 2.15
C THR A 247 -3.84 4.67 3.51
N THR A 248 -2.94 5.16 4.35
CA THR A 248 -2.71 4.61 5.69
C THR A 248 -3.92 4.80 6.59
N LEU A 249 -4.55 5.96 6.54
CA LEU A 249 -5.79 6.21 7.30
C LEU A 249 -6.92 5.30 6.80
N MET A 250 -7.05 5.14 5.51
CA MET A 250 -8.03 4.22 4.94
C MET A 250 -7.76 2.77 5.35
N TYR A 251 -6.51 2.36 5.36
CA TYR A 251 -6.08 1.05 5.84
C TYR A 251 -6.46 0.82 7.30
N PHE A 252 -6.16 1.76 8.19
CA PHE A 252 -6.53 1.66 9.60
C PHE A 252 -8.05 1.68 9.81
N ASN A 253 -8.77 2.48 9.05
CA ASN A 253 -10.23 2.50 9.11
C ASN A 253 -10.83 1.16 8.65
N THR A 254 -10.24 0.54 7.66
CA THR A 254 -10.63 -0.81 7.21
C THR A 254 -10.33 -1.84 8.29
N LYS A 255 -9.14 -1.82 8.85
CA LYS A 255 -8.65 -2.82 9.80
C LYS A 255 -9.34 -2.72 11.16
N TYR A 256 -9.45 -1.52 11.70
CA TYR A 256 -9.91 -1.30 13.07
C TYR A 256 -11.36 -0.85 13.17
N PHE A 257 -11.84 -0.02 12.25
CA PHE A 257 -13.26 0.34 12.18
C PHE A 257 -14.08 -0.66 11.36
N ARG A 258 -13.44 -1.65 10.77
CA ARG A 258 -14.07 -2.71 9.96
C ARG A 258 -14.87 -2.19 8.78
N LEU A 259 -14.40 -1.14 8.15
CA LEU A 259 -14.98 -0.56 6.96
C LEU A 259 -14.46 -1.27 5.72
N ILE A 260 -15.18 -2.25 5.23
CA ILE A 260 -14.71 -3.14 4.15
C ILE A 260 -15.27 -2.79 2.77
N THR A 261 -16.22 -1.88 2.69
CA THR A 261 -16.83 -1.46 1.42
C THR A 261 -16.55 0.01 1.11
N PRO A 262 -16.51 0.41 -0.17
CA PRO A 262 -16.37 1.82 -0.52
C PRO A 262 -17.47 2.70 0.07
N GLU A 263 -18.69 2.21 0.12
CA GLU A 263 -19.84 2.92 0.68
C GLU A 263 -19.65 3.22 2.16
N HIS A 264 -19.13 2.29 2.92
CA HIS A 264 -18.82 2.49 4.34
C HIS A 264 -17.74 3.58 4.53
N HIS A 265 -16.70 3.57 3.71
CA HIS A 265 -15.67 4.60 3.74
C HIS A 265 -16.19 5.98 3.34
N MET A 266 -17.10 6.05 2.39
CA MET A 266 -17.72 7.31 1.96
C MET A 266 -18.63 7.92 3.02
N ARG A 267 -19.12 7.14 3.98
CA ARG A 267 -19.97 7.60 5.08
C ARG A 267 -19.18 8.11 6.28
N VAL A 268 -17.88 7.85 6.34
CA VAL A 268 -17.04 8.41 7.39
C VAL A 268 -16.97 9.92 7.24
N ALA A 269 -17.00 10.63 8.34
CA ALA A 269 -16.92 12.08 8.37
C ALA A 269 -16.05 12.54 9.54
N PHE A 270 -15.45 13.72 9.41
CA PHE A 270 -14.65 14.29 10.48
C PHE A 270 -15.42 14.37 11.81
N SER A 271 -16.69 14.75 11.77
CA SER A 271 -17.55 14.88 12.95
C SER A 271 -17.92 13.53 13.59
N LYS A 272 -17.75 12.42 12.88
CA LYS A 272 -18.12 11.08 13.35
C LYS A 272 -16.96 10.32 13.98
N VAL A 273 -15.73 10.75 13.75
CA VAL A 273 -14.53 10.18 14.35
C VAL A 273 -14.23 10.95 15.63
N LEU A 274 -14.41 10.29 16.76
CA LEU A 274 -14.36 10.92 18.07
C LEU A 274 -13.12 10.48 18.85
N ARG A 275 -12.40 11.46 19.38
CA ARG A 275 -11.27 11.20 20.26
C ARG A 275 -11.77 10.78 21.64
N HIS A 276 -11.18 9.74 22.19
CA HIS A 276 -11.46 9.24 23.53
C HIS A 276 -10.16 9.07 24.31
N SER A 277 -10.16 9.49 25.56
CA SER A 277 -9.03 9.30 26.46
C SER A 277 -9.50 8.56 27.71
N ARG A 278 -8.84 7.45 28.04
CA ARG A 278 -9.04 6.71 29.28
C ARG A 278 -7.91 7.05 30.26
N LYS A 279 -8.27 7.47 31.45
CA LYS A 279 -7.31 7.57 32.54
C LYS A 279 -7.22 6.23 33.25
N ASN A 280 -6.01 5.75 33.49
CA ASN A 280 -5.82 4.61 34.34
C ASN A 280 -6.16 5.01 35.79
N PRO A 281 -7.13 4.35 36.47
CA PRO A 281 -7.50 4.69 37.85
C PRO A 281 -6.38 4.48 38.86
N THR A 282 -5.38 3.67 38.54
CA THR A 282 -4.24 3.40 39.43
C THR A 282 -3.03 4.27 39.17
N ASN A 283 -2.94 4.91 37.97
CA ASN A 283 -1.86 5.80 37.63
C ASN A 283 -2.38 6.94 36.73
N ALA A 284 -2.53 8.13 37.31
CA ALA A 284 -3.06 9.31 36.61
C ALA A 284 -2.18 9.80 35.45
N LYS A 285 -0.95 9.29 35.30
CA LYS A 285 -0.05 9.60 34.17
C LYS A 285 -0.27 8.70 32.99
N ASP A 286 -0.91 7.55 33.14
CA ASP A 286 -1.23 6.63 32.04
C ASP A 286 -2.56 7.02 31.43
N LYS A 287 -2.48 7.74 30.31
CA LYS A 287 -3.63 8.07 29.48
C LYS A 287 -3.55 7.25 28.19
N ALA A 288 -4.48 6.34 28.00
CA ALA A 288 -4.66 5.68 26.71
C ALA A 288 -5.55 6.57 25.84
N THR A 289 -5.05 6.97 24.69
CA THR A 289 -5.79 7.75 23.69
C THR A 289 -6.25 6.85 22.56
N SER A 290 -7.47 7.05 22.13
CA SER A 290 -8.05 6.34 21.01
C SER A 290 -8.92 7.26 20.16
N ILE A 291 -9.27 6.80 18.98
CA ILE A 291 -10.34 7.38 18.16
C ILE A 291 -11.41 6.33 17.95
N ARG A 292 -12.66 6.76 17.94
CA ARG A 292 -13.84 5.91 17.91
C ARG A 292 -14.77 6.30 16.79
N LEU A 293 -15.37 5.28 16.17
CA LEU A 293 -16.44 5.41 15.20
C LEU A 293 -17.64 4.61 15.69
N LEU A 294 -18.82 5.21 15.66
CA LEU A 294 -20.07 4.55 16.05
C LEU A 294 -20.35 3.38 15.11
N LYS A 295 -20.60 2.20 15.67
CA LYS A 295 -20.99 1.03 14.89
C LYS A 295 -22.34 1.28 14.20
N VAL A 296 -22.45 0.83 12.96
CA VAL A 296 -23.74 0.77 12.28
C VAL A 296 -24.57 -0.30 12.98
N GLN A 297 -25.65 0.12 13.65
CA GLN A 297 -26.53 -0.82 14.34
C GLN A 297 -27.30 -1.65 13.32
N SER A 298 -27.15 -2.97 13.39
CA SER A 298 -28.13 -3.86 12.83
C SER A 298 -29.40 -3.74 13.68
N GLN A 299 -30.55 -3.56 13.03
CA GLN A 299 -31.85 -3.26 13.67
C GLN A 299 -32.37 -4.36 14.61
N HIS A 300 -31.62 -5.39 14.91
CA HIS A 300 -32.08 -6.58 15.63
C HIS A 300 -31.42 -6.83 16.99
N SER A 301 -30.58 -5.96 17.51
CA SER A 301 -30.03 -6.17 18.86
C SER A 301 -30.75 -5.35 19.90
N SER A 302 -31.83 -5.92 20.46
CA SER A 302 -32.55 -5.38 21.61
C SER A 302 -31.87 -5.74 22.94
N GLY A 303 -30.55 -5.73 23.02
CA GLY A 303 -29.81 -5.90 24.26
C GLY A 303 -29.20 -4.59 24.72
N GLN A 304 -29.30 -4.25 25.99
CA GLN A 304 -28.53 -3.18 26.59
C GLN A 304 -27.02 -3.51 26.49
N LYS A 305 -26.42 -3.15 25.33
CA LYS A 305 -24.98 -3.16 25.22
C LYS A 305 -24.44 -1.94 25.95
N GLY A 306 -23.40 -2.14 26.73
CA GLY A 306 -22.69 -1.00 27.36
C GLY A 306 -22.27 0.00 26.30
N THR A 307 -22.13 1.27 26.70
CA THR A 307 -21.76 2.35 25.78
C THR A 307 -20.46 2.08 25.01
N ASP A 308 -19.54 1.31 25.59
CA ASP A 308 -18.27 0.94 24.95
C ASP A 308 -18.45 -0.06 23.79
N ASP A 309 -19.49 -0.89 23.82
CA ASP A 309 -19.76 -1.87 22.77
C ASP A 309 -20.39 -1.27 21.50
N MET A 310 -20.74 0.02 21.55
CA MET A 310 -21.36 0.72 20.41
C MET A 310 -20.36 1.31 19.43
N TYR A 311 -19.06 1.32 19.78
CA TYR A 311 -18.01 1.94 18.98
C TYR A 311 -16.98 0.93 18.53
N GLU A 312 -16.49 1.10 17.31
CA GLU A 312 -15.21 0.57 16.87
C GLU A 312 -14.12 1.56 17.24
N GLU A 313 -12.92 1.07 17.56
CA GLU A 313 -11.87 1.88 18.14
C GLU A 313 -10.53 1.63 17.50
N GLN A 314 -9.75 2.70 17.28
CA GLN A 314 -8.33 2.64 16.96
C GLN A 314 -7.56 3.14 18.18
N ILE A 315 -6.62 2.34 18.64
CA ILE A 315 -5.89 2.57 19.87
C ILE A 315 -4.49 3.09 19.58
N GLU A 316 -4.00 3.98 20.42
CA GLU A 316 -2.63 4.45 20.37
C GLU A 316 -1.63 3.30 20.47
N ASP A 317 -0.59 3.34 19.66
CA ASP A 317 0.57 2.44 19.73
C ASP A 317 1.81 3.24 20.17
N PRO A 318 2.07 3.34 21.48
CA PRO A 318 3.19 4.13 21.99
C PRO A 318 4.55 3.51 21.68
N GLU A 319 4.62 2.21 21.42
CA GLU A 319 5.87 1.52 21.09
C GLU A 319 6.30 1.75 19.63
N ASN A 320 5.33 1.96 18.73
CA ASN A 320 5.55 2.24 17.31
C ASN A 320 4.92 3.56 16.88
N PRO A 321 5.48 4.69 17.29
CA PRO A 321 4.84 5.98 17.02
C PRO A 321 4.69 6.31 15.53
N LEU A 322 5.59 5.79 14.69
CA LEU A 322 5.55 6.00 13.23
C LEU A 322 4.44 5.19 12.54
N ARG A 323 3.95 4.18 13.24
CA ARG A 323 2.84 3.33 12.80
C ARG A 323 1.61 3.48 13.69
N CYS A 324 1.62 4.47 14.56
CA CYS A 324 0.53 4.71 15.50
C CYS A 324 -0.68 5.32 14.79
N PRO A 325 -1.87 4.68 14.87
CA PRO A 325 -3.07 5.23 14.25
C PRO A 325 -3.43 6.64 14.73
N ILE A 326 -3.22 6.91 16.02
CA ILE A 326 -3.57 8.20 16.60
C ILE A 326 -2.62 9.30 16.14
N LYS A 327 -1.31 9.02 16.10
CA LYS A 327 -0.32 9.98 15.59
C LYS A 327 -0.57 10.33 14.13
N LEU A 328 -0.87 9.34 13.32
CA LEU A 328 -1.15 9.54 11.89
C LEU A 328 -2.47 10.26 11.67
N TYR A 329 -3.49 9.96 12.46
CA TYR A 329 -4.74 10.70 12.49
C TYR A 329 -4.54 12.18 12.83
N ASP A 330 -3.80 12.47 13.91
CA ASP A 330 -3.49 13.84 14.31
C ASP A 330 -2.72 14.59 13.22
N PHE A 331 -1.77 13.91 12.58
CA PHE A 331 -1.02 14.47 11.48
C PHE A 331 -1.90 14.81 10.28
N TYR A 332 -2.84 13.95 9.95
CA TYR A 332 -3.83 14.21 8.91
C TYR A 332 -4.66 15.45 9.21
N LEU A 333 -5.21 15.53 10.42
CA LEU A 333 -5.99 16.70 10.86
C LEU A 333 -5.18 17.99 10.74
N PHE A 334 -3.92 17.94 11.13
CA PHE A 334 -3.03 19.10 11.04
C PHE A 334 -2.81 19.56 9.60
N LYS A 335 -2.76 18.63 8.66
CA LYS A 335 -2.54 18.90 7.23
C LYS A 335 -3.80 19.20 6.44
N CYS A 336 -4.96 19.11 7.07
CA CYS A 336 -6.24 19.50 6.50
C CYS A 336 -6.59 20.96 6.77
N PRO A 337 -7.29 21.64 5.86
CA PRO A 337 -7.82 22.98 6.13
C PRO A 337 -8.76 22.99 7.34
N GLN A 338 -8.79 24.08 8.09
CA GLN A 338 -9.70 24.22 9.23
C GLN A 338 -11.17 24.07 8.84
N SER A 339 -11.52 24.51 7.64
CA SER A 339 -12.89 24.47 7.12
C SER A 339 -13.47 23.07 6.99
N VAL A 340 -12.63 22.02 6.88
CA VAL A 340 -13.10 20.65 6.68
C VAL A 340 -13.20 19.85 7.98
N LYS A 341 -12.53 20.27 9.03
CA LYS A 341 -12.38 19.48 10.28
C LYS A 341 -13.68 19.24 11.06
N GLY A 342 -14.71 19.97 10.78
CA GLY A 342 -16.04 19.80 11.39
C GLY A 342 -17.09 19.21 10.44
N ARG A 343 -16.70 18.82 9.25
CA ARG A 343 -17.65 18.31 8.25
C ARG A 343 -18.32 17.01 8.70
N SER A 344 -19.62 16.94 8.42
CA SER A 344 -20.44 15.75 8.72
C SER A 344 -20.67 14.86 7.50
N ASP A 345 -20.14 15.23 6.34
CA ASP A 345 -20.39 14.58 5.05
C ASP A 345 -19.14 13.98 4.39
N ALA A 346 -17.96 14.23 4.94
CA ALA A 346 -16.72 13.74 4.35
C ALA A 346 -15.59 13.55 5.38
N TYR A 347 -14.66 12.69 5.06
CA TYR A 347 -13.46 12.42 5.85
C TYR A 347 -12.20 12.43 4.98
N TYR A 348 -12.22 11.76 3.84
CA TYR A 348 -11.07 11.67 2.94
C TYR A 348 -11.04 12.87 2.00
N MET A 349 -10.01 13.72 2.17
CA MET A 349 -9.83 14.91 1.34
C MET A 349 -8.84 14.63 0.21
N THR A 350 -9.01 15.35 -0.89
CA THR A 350 -8.13 15.20 -2.05
C THR A 350 -6.74 15.75 -1.73
N PRO A 351 -5.67 14.95 -1.95
CA PRO A 351 -4.31 15.42 -1.82
C PRO A 351 -4.00 16.55 -2.79
N GLU A 352 -3.29 17.57 -2.33
CA GLU A 352 -2.73 18.57 -3.22
C GLU A 352 -1.67 17.92 -4.13
N PRO A 353 -1.68 18.19 -5.44
CA PRO A 353 -0.81 17.48 -6.38
C PRO A 353 0.67 17.82 -6.21
N VAL A 354 0.96 19.05 -5.80
CA VAL A 354 2.30 19.50 -5.48
C VAL A 354 2.23 20.33 -4.21
N VAL A 355 3.00 19.94 -3.23
CA VAL A 355 3.06 20.61 -1.93
C VAL A 355 4.46 21.20 -1.76
N ALA A 356 4.55 22.50 -1.46
CA ALA A 356 5.82 23.10 -1.10
C ALA A 356 6.37 22.45 0.17
N PRO A 357 7.70 22.32 0.32
CA PRO A 357 8.30 21.63 1.46
C PRO A 357 7.84 22.11 2.83
N ASN A 358 7.48 23.37 2.95
CA ASN A 358 6.99 23.98 4.20
C ASN A 358 5.48 24.23 4.21
N SER A 359 4.73 23.62 3.29
CA SER A 359 3.30 23.85 3.23
C SER A 359 2.61 23.30 4.48
N PRO A 360 1.80 24.12 5.17
CA PRO A 360 0.99 23.63 6.29
C PRO A 360 -0.16 22.76 5.83
N MET A 361 -0.50 22.78 4.56
CA MET A 361 -1.64 22.06 3.97
C MET A 361 -1.17 21.03 2.96
N TRP A 362 -1.64 19.80 3.13
CA TRP A 362 -1.45 18.69 2.20
C TRP A 362 -2.70 18.37 1.41
N TYR A 363 -3.84 18.80 1.90
CA TYR A 363 -5.13 18.42 1.36
C TYR A 363 -5.96 19.66 1.02
N SER A 364 -6.74 19.52 -0.04
CA SER A 364 -7.73 20.52 -0.41
C SER A 364 -9.02 20.37 0.42
N SER A 365 -9.95 21.26 0.21
CA SER A 365 -11.30 21.13 0.80
C SER A 365 -12.24 20.25 -0.03
N GLN A 366 -11.76 19.66 -1.10
CA GLN A 366 -12.53 18.80 -1.98
C GLN A 366 -12.43 17.34 -1.50
N PRO A 367 -13.56 16.67 -1.20
CA PRO A 367 -13.55 15.25 -0.86
C PRO A 367 -13.09 14.37 -2.02
N LEU A 368 -12.54 13.20 -1.70
CA LEU A 368 -12.32 12.18 -2.71
C LEU A 368 -13.64 11.73 -3.35
N SER A 369 -13.60 11.43 -4.64
CA SER A 369 -14.69 10.76 -5.31
C SER A 369 -14.84 9.31 -4.85
N SER A 370 -16.02 8.73 -5.04
CA SER A 370 -16.26 7.31 -4.77
C SER A 370 -15.33 6.40 -5.59
N GLN A 371 -15.03 6.77 -6.82
CA GLN A 371 -14.09 6.06 -7.67
C GLN A 371 -12.67 6.03 -7.10
N GLN A 372 -12.19 7.15 -6.58
CA GLN A 372 -10.87 7.24 -5.95
C GLN A 372 -10.80 6.38 -4.68
N VAL A 373 -11.83 6.41 -3.86
CA VAL A 373 -11.94 5.57 -2.66
C VAL A 373 -11.96 4.10 -3.04
N GLU A 374 -12.74 3.71 -4.02
CA GLU A 374 -12.82 2.32 -4.50
C GLU A 374 -11.48 1.83 -5.04
N GLN A 375 -10.78 2.65 -5.79
CA GLN A 375 -9.46 2.34 -6.33
C GLN A 375 -8.42 2.13 -5.22
N MET A 376 -8.41 3.00 -4.21
CA MET A 376 -7.51 2.86 -3.06
C MET A 376 -7.86 1.63 -2.23
N LEU A 377 -9.13 1.40 -1.97
CA LEU A 377 -9.60 0.28 -1.15
C LEU A 377 -9.27 -1.08 -1.79
N SER A 378 -9.28 -1.18 -3.11
CA SER A 378 -8.93 -2.43 -3.81
C SER A 378 -7.51 -2.91 -3.50
N ARG A 379 -6.58 -2.00 -3.25
CA ARG A 379 -5.21 -2.34 -2.83
C ARG A 379 -5.10 -2.70 -1.35
N ILE A 380 -6.09 -2.35 -0.56
CA ILE A 380 -6.13 -2.63 0.89
C ILE A 380 -6.80 -3.98 1.16
N ILE A 381 -7.91 -4.27 0.51
CA ILE A 381 -8.70 -5.48 0.73
C ILE A 381 -7.90 -6.76 0.44
N VAL A 382 -6.95 -6.69 -0.47
CA VAL A 382 -6.08 -7.82 -0.84
C VAL A 382 -5.04 -8.15 0.23
N VAL A 383 -4.83 -7.30 1.22
CA VAL A 383 -3.83 -7.48 2.27
C VAL A 383 -4.24 -8.62 3.22
N ARG A 384 -3.29 -9.49 3.57
CA ARG A 384 -3.53 -10.70 4.37
C ARG A 384 -4.21 -10.41 5.71
N GLU A 385 -3.75 -9.40 6.43
CA GLU A 385 -4.31 -9.00 7.73
C GLU A 385 -5.75 -8.48 7.60
N ILE A 386 -6.11 -7.92 6.46
CA ILE A 386 -7.48 -7.52 6.16
C ILE A 386 -8.35 -8.74 5.84
N GLN A 387 -7.82 -9.73 5.13
CA GLN A 387 -8.54 -10.98 4.89
C GLN A 387 -8.96 -11.67 6.19
N GLU A 388 -8.08 -11.67 7.19
CA GLU A 388 -8.36 -12.27 8.49
C GLU A 388 -9.57 -11.60 9.17
N ILE A 389 -9.69 -10.29 9.02
CA ILE A 389 -10.83 -9.53 9.58
C ILE A 389 -12.12 -9.86 8.82
N ILE A 390 -12.08 -9.92 7.51
CA ILE A 390 -13.24 -10.24 6.66
C ILE A 390 -13.71 -11.67 6.94
N GLY A 391 -12.77 -12.61 7.11
CA GLY A 391 -13.08 -14.01 7.41
C GLY A 391 -13.69 -14.24 8.80
N THR A 392 -13.52 -13.31 9.72
CA THR A 392 -14.09 -13.37 11.08
C THR A 392 -15.38 -12.56 11.22
N ALA A 393 -15.75 -11.78 10.22
CA ALA A 393 -17.04 -11.08 10.22
C ALA A 393 -18.17 -12.11 10.12
N PRO A 394 -19.23 -12.02 10.96
CA PRO A 394 -20.39 -12.87 10.77
C PRO A 394 -20.97 -12.59 9.39
N GLU A 395 -21.24 -13.67 8.64
CA GLU A 395 -21.91 -13.55 7.36
C GLU A 395 -23.18 -12.71 7.56
N SER A 396 -23.18 -11.53 6.99
CA SER A 396 -24.42 -10.78 6.88
C SER A 396 -25.30 -11.57 5.91
N SER A 397 -26.22 -12.33 6.47
CA SER A 397 -27.25 -12.98 5.69
C SER A 397 -27.91 -11.93 4.81
N SER A 398 -27.70 -12.10 3.53
CA SER A 398 -28.35 -11.34 2.45
C SER A 398 -29.86 -11.38 2.55
#